data_acc9faf8dc0e77b73374d431b26cd555
#
_entry.id   acc9faf8dc0e77b73374d431b26cd555
#
_cell.length_a   1.000
_cell.length_b   1.000
_cell.length_c   1.000
_cell.angle_alpha   90.00
_cell.angle_beta   90.00
_cell.angle_gamma   90.00
#
_symmetry.space_group_name_H-M   'P 1'
#
loop_
_entity.id
_entity.type
_entity.pdbx_description
1 polymer ?
#
loop_
_entity_poly.entity_id
_entity_poly.type
_entity_poly.pdbx_seq_one_letter_code
_entity_poly.pdbx_strand_id
1 'polypeptide(L)'
;MHKALPVMADTNPATLTMDPASIESRITERTRAIMPVHICGIPCDMDSINAIAKKHNLAVVEDACQAWLSQYKGRKCGTLGDLGCFSFQESKHLPAGEGGAITGNSDELLDRCESFHNCGRAFGSVQGKGYFMRGTNFRMKHYQAAILLAQFDKLQKETEHRWANADHLSAGLKQSPPWRKIISRKDRNVKP
;
A
#
# COMPACT_ATOMS: atom_id res chain seq x y z
N MET A 1 18.74 -10.07 -3.74
CA MET A 1 18.17 -8.94 -4.49
C MET A 1 17.57 -9.45 -5.78
N HIS A 2 16.38 -9.00 -6.12
CA HIS A 2 15.57 -9.56 -7.20
C HIS A 2 15.88 -8.97 -8.59
N LYS A 3 16.88 -8.07 -8.70
CA LYS A 3 17.29 -7.39 -9.95
C LYS A 3 16.15 -6.64 -10.67
N ALA A 4 15.05 -6.34 -9.96
CA ALA A 4 14.02 -5.46 -10.47
C ALA A 4 14.53 -4.02 -10.46
N LEU A 5 14.36 -3.33 -11.59
CA LEU A 5 14.74 -1.93 -11.73
C LEU A 5 13.46 -1.09 -11.67
N PRO A 6 13.35 -0.13 -10.74
CA PRO A 6 12.22 0.79 -10.72
C PRO A 6 12.33 1.78 -11.90
N VAL A 7 11.21 1.97 -12.60
CA VAL A 7 11.03 3.02 -13.60
C VAL A 7 9.95 3.94 -13.09
N MET A 8 10.30 5.21 -12.86
CA MET A 8 9.39 6.17 -12.25
C MET A 8 8.35 6.66 -13.25
N ALA A 9 7.08 6.59 -12.84
CA ALA A 9 5.98 7.31 -13.47
C ALA A 9 5.85 8.70 -12.83
N ASP A 10 5.23 9.64 -13.54
CA ASP A 10 5.03 10.99 -13.01
C ASP A 10 3.93 11.02 -11.93
N THR A 11 3.92 12.10 -11.17
CA THR A 11 2.94 12.35 -10.11
C THR A 11 1.87 13.32 -10.59
N ASN A 12 0.62 13.01 -10.35
CA ASN A 12 -0.48 13.95 -10.59
C ASN A 12 -0.39 15.10 -9.57
N PRO A 13 -0.24 16.36 -10.00
CA PRO A 13 -0.04 17.50 -9.11
C PRO A 13 -1.25 17.81 -8.22
N ALA A 14 -2.44 17.37 -8.59
CA ALA A 14 -3.64 17.59 -7.79
C ALA A 14 -3.81 16.59 -6.65
N THR A 15 -3.31 15.38 -6.82
CA THR A 15 -3.46 14.28 -5.84
C THR A 15 -2.15 13.89 -5.17
N LEU A 16 -1.02 14.25 -5.74
CA LEU A 16 0.33 13.84 -5.33
C LEU A 16 0.56 12.31 -5.41
N THR A 17 -0.37 11.57 -6.01
CA THR A 17 -0.24 10.13 -6.26
C THR A 17 0.21 9.89 -7.70
N MET A 18 0.55 8.64 -8.03
CA MET A 18 0.94 8.23 -9.38
C MET A 18 -0.10 8.70 -10.41
N ASP A 19 0.36 9.36 -11.48
CA ASP A 19 -0.48 9.80 -12.60
C ASP A 19 -0.67 8.64 -13.59
N PRO A 20 -1.89 8.09 -13.73
CA PRO A 20 -2.16 7.02 -14.68
C PRO A 20 -1.78 7.37 -16.12
N ALA A 21 -1.91 8.63 -16.52
CA ALA A 21 -1.58 9.08 -17.90
C ALA A 21 -0.09 8.91 -18.23
N SER A 22 0.78 8.88 -17.22
CA SER A 22 2.22 8.72 -17.41
C SER A 22 2.68 7.25 -17.47
N ILE A 23 1.84 6.29 -17.05
CA ILE A 23 2.25 4.89 -16.88
C ILE A 23 2.57 4.25 -18.22
N GLU A 24 1.67 4.34 -19.19
CA GLU A 24 1.81 3.58 -20.45
C GLU A 24 3.09 3.93 -21.21
N SER A 25 3.53 5.19 -21.17
CA SER A 25 4.78 5.62 -21.81
C SER A 25 6.04 5.03 -21.16
N ARG A 26 5.91 4.45 -19.96
CA ARG A 26 7.01 3.81 -19.21
C ARG A 26 7.02 2.29 -19.34
N ILE A 27 5.95 1.71 -19.90
CA ILE A 27 5.85 0.25 -20.07
C ILE A 27 6.77 -0.21 -21.21
N THR A 28 7.49 -1.27 -20.96
CA THR A 28 8.34 -1.97 -21.93
C THR A 28 8.08 -3.48 -21.86
N GLU A 29 8.63 -4.25 -22.78
CA GLU A 29 8.56 -5.73 -22.76
C GLU A 29 9.11 -6.34 -21.47
N ARG A 30 9.97 -5.63 -20.76
CA ARG A 30 10.55 -6.05 -19.49
C ARG A 30 9.72 -5.67 -18.26
N THR A 31 8.70 -4.81 -18.41
CA THR A 31 7.83 -4.43 -17.30
C THR A 31 7.05 -5.64 -16.81
N ARG A 32 6.92 -5.81 -15.51
CA ARG A 32 6.25 -6.94 -14.87
C ARG A 32 5.18 -6.51 -13.87
N ALA A 33 5.30 -5.33 -13.30
CA ALA A 33 4.36 -4.85 -12.30
C ALA A 33 4.27 -3.33 -12.31
N ILE A 34 3.14 -2.83 -11.82
CA ILE A 34 2.94 -1.43 -11.45
C ILE A 34 2.87 -1.39 -9.92
N MET A 35 3.57 -0.43 -9.30
CA MET A 35 3.57 -0.25 -7.85
C MET A 35 3.02 1.14 -7.50
N PRO A 36 1.70 1.30 -7.35
CA PRO A 36 1.11 2.54 -6.86
C PRO A 36 1.39 2.72 -5.37
N VAL A 37 1.81 3.93 -4.99
CA VAL A 37 2.02 4.32 -3.59
C VAL A 37 0.88 5.22 -3.15
N HIS A 38 0.13 4.80 -2.13
CA HIS A 38 -0.94 5.58 -1.50
C HIS A 38 -0.35 6.59 -0.52
N ILE A 39 0.36 7.59 -1.09
CA ILE A 39 1.14 8.55 -0.32
C ILE A 39 0.27 9.35 0.66
N CYS A 40 0.72 9.52 1.89
CA CYS A 40 -0.03 10.21 2.95
C CYS A 40 -1.45 9.66 3.19
N GLY A 41 -1.71 8.40 2.83
CA GLY A 41 -3.02 7.77 2.93
C GLY A 41 -4.00 8.18 1.82
N ILE A 42 -3.52 8.87 0.78
CA ILE A 42 -4.32 9.26 -0.38
C ILE A 42 -4.33 8.11 -1.37
N PRO A 43 -5.49 7.52 -1.68
CA PRO A 43 -5.55 6.44 -2.66
C PRO A 43 -5.15 6.93 -4.06
N CYS A 44 -4.38 6.13 -4.77
CA CYS A 44 -4.18 6.29 -6.22
C CYS A 44 -5.50 6.04 -6.97
N ASP A 45 -5.58 6.49 -8.21
CA ASP A 45 -6.69 6.12 -9.11
C ASP A 45 -6.54 4.65 -9.54
N MET A 46 -7.00 3.76 -8.66
CA MET A 46 -6.83 2.32 -8.83
C MET A 46 -7.64 1.76 -10.00
N ASP A 47 -8.76 2.39 -10.40
CA ASP A 47 -9.54 1.92 -11.55
C ASP A 47 -8.72 2.10 -12.84
N SER A 48 -8.13 3.27 -13.04
CA SER A 48 -7.28 3.56 -14.21
C SER A 48 -6.01 2.69 -14.19
N ILE A 49 -5.35 2.56 -13.03
CA ILE A 49 -4.14 1.75 -12.89
C ILE A 49 -4.42 0.28 -13.19
N ASN A 50 -5.50 -0.28 -12.64
CA ASN A 50 -5.87 -1.68 -12.88
C ASN A 50 -6.29 -1.92 -14.35
N ALA A 51 -6.94 -0.94 -14.98
CA ALA A 51 -7.27 -1.04 -16.41
C ALA A 51 -6.00 -1.11 -17.27
N ILE A 52 -5.00 -0.27 -17.00
CA ILE A 52 -3.71 -0.29 -17.67
C ILE A 52 -2.97 -1.61 -17.40
N ALA A 53 -2.91 -2.05 -16.15
CA ALA A 53 -2.28 -3.30 -15.76
C ALA A 53 -2.89 -4.49 -16.51
N LYS A 54 -4.21 -4.57 -16.57
CA LYS A 54 -4.94 -5.61 -17.30
C LYS A 54 -4.64 -5.58 -18.80
N LYS A 55 -4.63 -4.39 -19.41
CA LYS A 55 -4.32 -4.22 -20.84
C LYS A 55 -2.94 -4.74 -21.20
N HIS A 56 -1.96 -4.56 -20.33
CA HIS A 56 -0.57 -4.92 -20.55
C HIS A 56 -0.13 -6.21 -19.83
N ASN A 57 -1.08 -6.95 -19.23
CA ASN A 57 -0.81 -8.19 -18.47
C ASN A 57 0.27 -7.99 -17.38
N LEU A 58 0.12 -6.93 -16.59
CA LEU A 58 1.02 -6.56 -15.51
C LEU A 58 0.37 -6.82 -14.14
N ALA A 59 1.17 -7.20 -13.16
CA ALA A 59 0.72 -7.28 -11.78
C ALA A 59 0.62 -5.88 -11.16
N VAL A 60 -0.26 -5.73 -10.17
CA VAL A 60 -0.38 -4.51 -9.36
C VAL A 60 -0.05 -4.82 -7.90
N VAL A 61 0.99 -4.17 -7.39
CA VAL A 61 1.42 -4.29 -5.99
C VAL A 61 1.25 -2.95 -5.30
N GLU A 62 0.23 -2.83 -4.44
CA GLU A 62 -0.04 -1.59 -3.73
C GLU A 62 0.98 -1.37 -2.60
N ASP A 63 1.61 -0.19 -2.57
CA ASP A 63 2.26 0.30 -1.37
C ASP A 63 1.23 1.06 -0.52
N ALA A 64 0.64 0.35 0.42
CA ALA A 64 -0.34 0.87 1.38
C ALA A 64 0.28 1.19 2.75
N CYS A 65 1.61 1.30 2.83
CA CYS A 65 2.33 1.53 4.09
C CYS A 65 1.93 2.83 4.81
N GLN A 66 1.33 3.78 4.11
CA GLN A 66 0.81 5.03 4.66
C GLN A 66 -0.73 5.11 4.61
N ALA A 67 -1.42 4.05 4.20
CA ALA A 67 -2.84 4.08 3.87
C ALA A 67 -3.68 3.18 4.80
N TRP A 68 -3.29 3.06 6.07
CA TRP A 68 -4.06 2.35 7.07
C TRP A 68 -5.49 2.89 7.14
N LEU A 69 -6.48 2.02 7.00
CA LEU A 69 -7.92 2.30 6.97
C LEU A 69 -8.38 3.19 5.79
N SER A 70 -7.48 3.68 4.93
CA SER A 70 -7.86 4.44 3.74
C SER A 70 -8.69 3.61 2.77
N GLN A 71 -9.60 4.27 2.06
CA GLN A 71 -10.51 3.62 1.13
C GLN A 71 -10.53 4.33 -0.22
N TYR A 72 -10.56 3.54 -1.27
CA TYR A 72 -10.86 3.97 -2.63
C TYR A 72 -12.23 3.44 -3.04
N LYS A 73 -13.20 4.33 -3.23
CA LYS A 73 -14.59 3.98 -3.58
C LYS A 73 -15.21 2.91 -2.65
N GLY A 74 -14.95 3.02 -1.34
CA GLY A 74 -15.48 2.12 -0.32
C GLY A 74 -14.70 0.81 -0.13
N ARG A 75 -13.67 0.55 -0.92
CA ARG A 75 -12.79 -0.62 -0.77
C ARG A 75 -11.47 -0.21 -0.10
N LYS A 76 -10.97 -1.02 0.79
CA LYS A 76 -9.73 -0.73 1.53
C LYS A 76 -8.51 -0.71 0.60
N CYS A 77 -7.63 0.29 0.76
CA CYS A 77 -6.30 0.27 0.16
C CYS A 77 -5.53 -0.96 0.64
N GLY A 78 -4.69 -1.52 -0.22
CA GLY A 78 -4.01 -2.80 0.02
C GLY A 78 -4.84 -4.02 -0.34
N THR A 79 -6.07 -3.84 -0.88
CA THR A 79 -6.94 -4.93 -1.36
C THR A 79 -7.43 -4.71 -2.79
N LEU A 80 -6.88 -3.74 -3.49
CA LEU A 80 -7.35 -3.26 -4.78
C LEU A 80 -6.53 -3.80 -5.95
N GLY A 81 -5.27 -4.16 -5.70
CA GLY A 81 -4.37 -4.82 -6.63
C GLY A 81 -4.26 -6.34 -6.40
N ASP A 82 -3.22 -6.95 -6.96
CA ASP A 82 -2.92 -8.37 -6.74
C ASP A 82 -2.33 -8.62 -5.35
N LEU A 83 -1.48 -7.71 -4.89
CA LEU A 83 -0.90 -7.69 -3.55
C LEU A 83 -0.93 -6.27 -2.98
N GLY A 84 -1.03 -6.16 -1.66
CA GLY A 84 -0.87 -4.93 -0.90
C GLY A 84 0.18 -5.08 0.18
N CYS A 85 0.99 -4.05 0.38
CA CYS A 85 2.05 -4.03 1.38
C CYS A 85 1.74 -2.99 2.46
N PHE A 86 1.90 -3.38 3.72
CA PHE A 86 1.74 -2.53 4.89
C PHE A 86 3.02 -2.50 5.72
N SER A 87 3.24 -1.39 6.43
CA SER A 87 4.39 -1.22 7.31
C SER A 87 3.94 -1.06 8.77
N PHE A 88 4.66 -1.70 9.68
CA PHE A 88 4.54 -1.56 11.14
C PHE A 88 5.72 -0.80 11.76
N GLN A 89 6.49 -0.09 10.93
CA GLN A 89 7.59 0.75 11.39
C GLN A 89 7.07 1.82 12.38
N GLU A 90 7.89 2.25 13.31
CA GLU A 90 7.49 3.06 14.48
C GLU A 90 6.71 4.35 14.16
N SER A 91 6.94 4.99 13.01
CA SER A 91 6.24 6.21 12.58
C SER A 91 4.86 5.97 11.95
N LYS A 92 4.47 4.72 11.72
CA LYS A 92 3.21 4.38 11.05
C LYS A 92 2.00 4.47 12.00
N HIS A 93 0.81 4.49 11.40
CA HIS A 93 -0.45 4.54 12.17
C HIS A 93 -0.68 3.30 13.03
N LEU A 94 -0.10 2.17 12.62
CA LEU A 94 -0.15 0.90 13.34
C LEU A 94 1.30 0.41 13.55
N PRO A 95 2.00 0.90 14.60
CA PRO A 95 3.41 0.59 14.80
C PRO A 95 3.62 -0.65 15.66
N ALA A 96 4.69 -1.40 15.34
CA ALA A 96 5.22 -2.47 16.20
C ALA A 96 6.77 -2.39 16.29
N GLY A 97 7.33 -1.17 16.15
CA GLY A 97 8.76 -0.92 16.03
C GLY A 97 9.23 -1.10 14.60
N GLU A 98 9.28 -2.31 14.12
CA GLU A 98 9.55 -2.70 12.74
C GLU A 98 8.63 -3.85 12.33
N GLY A 99 8.46 -4.07 11.04
CA GLY A 99 7.67 -5.16 10.49
C GLY A 99 6.76 -4.70 9.36
N GLY A 100 5.96 -5.62 8.85
CA GLY A 100 5.00 -5.37 7.80
C GLY A 100 4.04 -6.54 7.61
N ALA A 101 3.05 -6.32 6.77
CA ALA A 101 2.14 -7.36 6.31
C ALA A 101 1.97 -7.27 4.79
N ILE A 102 1.68 -8.41 4.19
CA ILE A 102 1.26 -8.51 2.81
C ILE A 102 -0.17 -9.03 2.79
N THR A 103 -1.01 -8.39 2.00
CA THR A 103 -2.38 -8.81 1.71
C THR A 103 -2.52 -9.18 0.25
N GLY A 104 -3.47 -10.02 -0.10
CA GLY A 104 -3.72 -10.41 -1.47
C GLY A 104 -4.97 -11.26 -1.61
N ASN A 105 -5.41 -11.46 -2.86
CA ASN A 105 -6.59 -12.24 -3.19
C ASN A 105 -6.25 -13.55 -3.93
N SER A 106 -4.96 -13.88 -4.07
CA SER A 106 -4.47 -15.10 -4.71
C SER A 106 -3.67 -15.92 -3.71
N ASP A 107 -4.17 -17.10 -3.38
CA ASP A 107 -3.47 -18.04 -2.49
C ASP A 107 -2.09 -18.40 -3.05
N GLU A 108 -1.95 -18.56 -4.36
CA GLU A 108 -0.65 -18.85 -4.99
C GLU A 108 0.38 -17.74 -4.72
N LEU A 109 -0.03 -16.46 -4.87
CA LEU A 109 0.87 -15.34 -4.61
C LEU A 109 1.20 -15.21 -3.12
N LEU A 110 0.22 -15.42 -2.24
CA LEU A 110 0.43 -15.38 -0.80
C LEU A 110 1.33 -16.53 -0.32
N ASP A 111 1.17 -17.74 -0.85
CA ASP A 111 2.04 -18.88 -0.55
C ASP A 111 3.49 -18.62 -0.98
N ARG A 112 3.69 -17.93 -2.11
CA ARG A 112 5.03 -17.50 -2.54
C ARG A 112 5.62 -16.45 -1.59
N CYS A 113 4.81 -15.51 -1.11
CA CYS A 113 5.23 -14.53 -0.12
C CYS A 113 5.59 -15.21 1.20
N GLU A 114 4.78 -16.17 1.67
CA GLU A 114 5.06 -16.98 2.87
C GLU A 114 6.35 -17.76 2.73
N SER A 115 6.54 -18.43 1.59
CA SER A 115 7.78 -19.16 1.29
C SER A 115 8.99 -18.23 1.35
N PHE A 116 8.92 -17.06 0.69
CA PHE A 116 10.02 -16.09 0.67
C PHE A 116 10.37 -15.58 2.06
N HIS A 117 9.36 -15.18 2.85
CA HIS A 117 9.56 -14.62 4.20
C HIS A 117 10.04 -15.68 5.21
N ASN A 118 9.79 -16.96 4.91
CA ASN A 118 10.17 -18.11 5.73
C ASN A 118 11.39 -18.86 5.18
N CYS A 119 12.44 -18.14 4.83
CA CYS A 119 13.70 -18.68 4.32
C CYS A 119 13.60 -19.46 2.99
N GLY A 120 12.54 -19.30 2.20
CA GLY A 120 12.32 -20.01 0.94
C GLY A 120 11.77 -21.43 1.11
N ARG A 121 11.26 -21.79 2.28
CA ARG A 121 10.67 -23.11 2.53
C ARG A 121 9.38 -23.29 1.76
N ALA A 122 9.11 -24.50 1.30
CA ALA A 122 7.84 -24.84 0.67
C ALA A 122 6.66 -24.60 1.61
N PHE A 123 5.59 -24.01 1.10
CA PHE A 123 4.36 -23.70 1.83
C PHE A 123 3.15 -23.73 0.90
N GLY A 124 2.03 -24.25 1.38
CA GLY A 124 0.74 -24.26 0.66
C GLY A 124 0.82 -24.87 -0.75
N SER A 125 0.43 -24.10 -1.74
CA SER A 125 0.46 -24.49 -3.16
C SER A 125 1.88 -24.63 -3.73
N VAL A 126 2.86 -24.05 -3.05
CA VAL A 126 4.29 -24.18 -3.37
C VAL A 126 4.78 -25.52 -2.88
N GLN A 127 4.67 -26.54 -3.75
CA GLN A 127 4.96 -27.93 -3.40
C GLN A 127 6.46 -28.28 -3.50
N GLY A 128 6.90 -29.17 -2.63
CA GLY A 128 8.25 -29.73 -2.62
C GLY A 128 8.77 -30.00 -1.21
N LYS A 129 9.80 -30.82 -1.09
CA LYS A 129 10.53 -31.01 0.17
C LYS A 129 11.71 -30.02 0.21
N GLY A 130 11.80 -29.23 1.29
CA GLY A 130 12.94 -28.34 1.52
C GLY A 130 12.70 -26.90 1.05
N TYR A 131 13.63 -26.35 0.27
CA TYR A 131 13.59 -24.95 -0.14
C TYR A 131 13.11 -24.82 -1.58
N PHE A 132 12.06 -24.04 -1.77
CA PHE A 132 11.45 -23.80 -3.08
C PHE A 132 12.09 -22.62 -3.82
N MET A 133 12.49 -21.60 -3.09
CA MET A 133 13.05 -20.37 -3.63
C MET A 133 14.13 -19.80 -2.72
N ARG A 134 14.87 -18.81 -3.23
CA ARG A 134 15.70 -17.97 -2.35
C ARG A 134 14.79 -17.08 -1.53
N GLY A 135 14.85 -17.23 -0.22
CA GLY A 135 14.12 -16.43 0.75
C GLY A 135 15.02 -16.00 1.89
N THR A 136 14.43 -15.31 2.83
CA THR A 136 15.14 -14.86 4.03
C THR A 136 14.23 -14.97 5.25
N ASN A 137 14.80 -14.83 6.45
CA ASN A 137 14.03 -14.85 7.67
C ASN A 137 13.44 -13.47 7.96
N PHE A 138 12.23 -13.24 7.47
CA PHE A 138 11.43 -12.06 7.77
C PHE A 138 10.28 -12.34 8.75
N ARG A 139 10.31 -13.46 9.46
CA ARG A 139 9.26 -13.80 10.41
C ARG A 139 9.15 -12.76 11.52
N MET A 140 7.92 -12.29 11.78
CA MET A 140 7.62 -11.40 12.88
C MET A 140 7.98 -12.04 14.21
N LYS A 141 8.55 -11.27 15.14
CA LYS A 141 8.86 -11.73 16.48
C LYS A 141 7.63 -11.68 17.37
N HIS A 142 7.51 -12.60 18.34
CA HIS A 142 6.35 -12.68 19.22
C HIS A 142 6.09 -11.38 19.99
N TYR A 143 7.13 -10.66 20.43
CA TYR A 143 6.96 -9.38 21.12
C TYR A 143 6.44 -8.28 20.18
N GLN A 144 6.85 -8.28 18.91
CA GLN A 144 6.29 -7.36 17.90
C GLN A 144 4.80 -7.65 17.66
N ALA A 145 4.43 -8.92 17.56
CA ALA A 145 3.03 -9.32 17.42
C ALA A 145 2.19 -8.90 18.64
N ALA A 146 2.73 -9.02 19.86
CA ALA A 146 2.03 -8.57 21.07
C ALA A 146 1.82 -7.05 21.09
N ILE A 147 2.83 -6.26 20.69
CA ILE A 147 2.72 -4.81 20.55
C ILE A 147 1.66 -4.48 19.49
N LEU A 148 1.70 -5.16 18.35
CA LEU A 148 0.79 -4.94 17.24
C LEU A 148 -0.68 -5.16 17.64
N LEU A 149 -0.98 -6.23 18.36
CA LEU A 149 -2.32 -6.51 18.88
C LEU A 149 -2.83 -5.36 19.77
N ALA A 150 -2.01 -4.88 20.69
CA ALA A 150 -2.37 -3.78 21.58
C ALA A 150 -2.58 -2.44 20.83
N GLN A 151 -1.84 -2.21 19.75
CA GLN A 151 -1.99 -1.02 18.92
C GLN A 151 -3.20 -1.12 17.99
N PHE A 152 -3.52 -2.34 17.54
CA PHE A 152 -4.65 -2.59 16.65
C PHE A 152 -5.98 -2.15 17.28
N ASP A 153 -6.17 -2.41 18.58
CA ASP A 153 -7.37 -2.01 19.32
C ASP A 153 -7.58 -0.49 19.35
N LYS A 154 -6.50 0.29 19.19
CA LYS A 154 -6.55 1.77 19.22
C LYS A 154 -6.67 2.38 17.83
N LEU A 155 -6.31 1.65 16.79
CA LEU A 155 -6.12 2.16 15.42
C LEU A 155 -7.34 2.93 14.91
N GLN A 156 -8.53 2.40 15.08
CA GLN A 156 -9.76 3.02 14.58
C GLN A 156 -9.99 4.39 15.25
N LYS A 157 -9.97 4.43 16.57
CA LYS A 157 -10.20 5.64 17.37
C LYS A 157 -9.15 6.73 17.08
N GLU A 158 -7.89 6.34 16.99
CA GLU A 158 -6.81 7.29 16.68
C GLU A 158 -6.92 7.82 15.25
N THR A 159 -7.36 6.99 14.31
CA THR A 159 -7.57 7.42 12.93
C THR A 159 -8.72 8.42 12.83
N GLU A 160 -9.83 8.18 13.51
CA GLU A 160 -10.97 9.12 13.59
C GLU A 160 -10.53 10.46 14.17
N HIS A 161 -9.72 10.45 15.23
CA HIS A 161 -9.16 11.66 15.82
C HIS A 161 -8.27 12.44 14.83
N ARG A 162 -7.40 11.74 14.09
CA ARG A 162 -6.58 12.36 13.04
C ARG A 162 -7.43 12.97 11.93
N TRP A 163 -8.52 12.33 11.56
CA TRP A 163 -9.46 12.89 10.56
C TRP A 163 -10.13 14.15 11.06
N ALA A 164 -10.62 14.17 12.31
CA ALA A 164 -11.20 15.34 12.91
C ALA A 164 -10.20 16.51 12.96
N ASN A 165 -8.95 16.25 13.33
CA ASN A 165 -7.88 17.25 13.32
C ASN A 165 -7.59 17.78 11.90
N ALA A 166 -7.57 16.90 10.89
CA ALA A 166 -7.35 17.30 9.51
C ALA A 166 -8.50 18.18 8.98
N ASP A 167 -9.74 17.86 9.34
CA ASP A 167 -10.91 18.66 8.97
C ASP A 167 -10.88 20.04 9.65
N HIS A 168 -10.52 20.08 10.94
CA HIS A 168 -10.35 21.34 11.68
C HIS A 168 -9.26 22.23 11.05
N LEU A 169 -8.08 21.67 10.77
CA LEU A 169 -6.98 22.37 10.10
C LEU A 169 -7.40 22.87 8.72
N SER A 170 -8.08 22.04 7.95
CA SER A 170 -8.56 22.38 6.61
C SER A 170 -9.57 23.53 6.64
N ALA A 171 -10.44 23.56 7.63
CA ALA A 171 -11.39 24.65 7.83
C ALA A 171 -10.68 25.98 8.16
N GLY A 172 -9.66 25.96 9.02
CA GLY A 172 -8.84 27.13 9.36
C GLY A 172 -8.05 27.65 8.17
N LEU A 173 -7.43 26.75 7.38
CA LEU A 173 -6.63 27.13 6.22
C LEU A 173 -7.47 27.72 5.07
N LYS A 174 -8.75 27.37 4.96
CA LYS A 174 -9.65 27.99 3.97
C LYS A 174 -9.85 29.50 4.20
N GLN A 175 -9.64 29.96 5.41
CA GLN A 175 -9.78 31.36 5.78
C GLN A 175 -8.50 32.16 5.55
N SER A 176 -7.37 31.51 5.25
CA SER A 176 -6.05 32.13 5.09
C SER A 176 -5.66 32.17 3.60
N PRO A 177 -5.36 33.36 3.01
CA PRO A 177 -4.74 33.45 1.69
C PRO A 177 -3.25 33.10 1.82
N PRO A 178 -2.55 32.61 0.83
CA PRO A 178 -2.80 31.99 -0.47
C PRO A 178 -2.72 30.43 -0.45
N TRP A 179 -2.74 29.80 0.71
CA TRP A 179 -2.58 28.35 0.90
C TRP A 179 -3.83 27.53 0.52
N ARG A 180 -4.79 28.15 -0.14
CA ARG A 180 -6.12 27.61 -0.47
C ARG A 180 -6.14 26.39 -1.38
N LYS A 181 -5.00 25.93 -1.89
CA LYS A 181 -4.94 24.81 -2.85
C LYS A 181 -4.35 23.52 -2.30
N ILE A 182 -4.08 23.42 -1.01
CA ILE A 182 -3.70 22.15 -0.43
C ILE A 182 -4.98 21.34 -0.23
N ILE A 183 -5.29 20.59 -1.25
CA ILE A 183 -6.02 19.34 -1.33
C ILE A 183 -7.17 19.17 -0.32
N SER A 184 -8.37 19.57 -0.69
CA SER A 184 -9.56 19.27 0.10
C SER A 184 -9.89 17.77 0.00
N ARG A 185 -10.22 17.18 1.14
CA ARG A 185 -10.62 15.77 1.27
C ARG A 185 -11.89 15.44 0.47
N LYS A 186 -12.76 16.43 0.28
CA LYS A 186 -14.03 16.28 -0.46
C LYS A 186 -13.85 16.00 -1.93
N ASP A 187 -12.75 16.49 -2.51
CA ASP A 187 -12.51 16.35 -3.95
C ASP A 187 -11.95 14.99 -4.36
N ARG A 188 -11.71 14.09 -3.39
CA ARG A 188 -11.00 12.82 -3.61
C ARG A 188 -11.80 11.55 -3.33
N ASN A 189 -13.10 11.65 -3.03
CA ASN A 189 -13.89 10.48 -2.61
C ASN A 189 -13.21 9.62 -1.54
N VAL A 190 -12.35 10.21 -0.71
CA VAL A 190 -11.76 9.55 0.44
C VAL A 190 -12.76 9.66 1.56
N LYS A 191 -13.66 8.69 1.68
CA LYS A 191 -14.47 8.55 2.89
C LYS A 191 -13.59 8.02 4.02
N PRO A 192 -13.83 8.49 5.26
CA PRO A 192 -13.22 7.93 6.44
C PRO A 192 -13.50 6.45 6.57
#